data_32ad55ef17f624243bd1a4bd3cfdb501
#
_entry.id   32ad55ef17f624243bd1a4bd3cfdb501
#
_cell.length_a   1.000
_cell.length_b   1.000
_cell.length_c   1.000
_cell.angle_alpha   90.00
_cell.angle_beta   90.00
_cell.angle_gamma   90.00
#
_symmetry.space_group_name_H-M   'P 1'
#
loop_
_entity.id
_entity.type
_entity.pdbx_description
1 polymer ?
#
loop_
_entity_poly.entity_id
_entity_poly.type
_entity_poly.pdbx_seq_one_letter_code
_entity_poly.pdbx_strand_id
1 'polypeptide(L)'
;PCPLQANMVHPYVERRQAQQTAHQGIPQREAVQTPWKGAPADDFWTAHPTLGPILRESEGILLFQEQILEIAHRFAGLSYAEADGFRRAMSHARTPQEMEAMRGRFVGGATARGETEGDATRVFEAISHFVGYGFCKSHAAEFARTIYQTAWLKAHYPAHYLAAFLSSQPAGFFPPHVVLEEAKRLGIPVLPVNLNRSEDRFSVERVGSPGRQRWAIRIGLRQVKQVGEELARAILWERRGAPSEQGAMGGERPFASLEDALERLRPQGLTWSAMEALTLCGALDSLAPRMDRRRRLWRLHEVWSLLAPAAQSKHRGKGQSKGRSRRGARQPSQPADQPQQISLAWALALTTPDGAPDAPGTDDAGPPSLPALDAEARVALDYALLRMSARPHPMRAYRRALRRSGVRAIAELAEIAEGRVAHVAGWAISAQHPPTAKGMGFLVLEDETGRLPVALPPRLAGRLHALARGGHPLIVTGRVERVRWYRSLLATAIRAAPLDRAATGTLLSAS
;
A
#
# COMPACT_ATOMS: atom_id res chain seq x y z
N PRO A 1 15.92 4.76 13.95
CA PRO A 1 16.01 5.84 14.95
C PRO A 1 15.55 7.14 14.33
N CYS A 2 14.69 7.87 14.99
CA CYS A 2 14.20 9.15 14.50
C CYS A 2 14.01 10.12 15.66
N PRO A 3 13.95 11.45 15.42
CA PRO A 3 13.72 12.46 16.45
C PRO A 3 12.49 12.23 17.35
N LEU A 4 11.49 11.50 16.85
CA LEU A 4 10.33 11.06 17.64
C LEU A 4 10.72 10.18 18.84
N GLN A 5 11.69 9.29 18.67
CA GLN A 5 12.15 8.38 19.73
C GLN A 5 12.95 9.10 20.83
N ALA A 6 13.58 10.23 20.47
CA ALA A 6 14.29 11.10 21.39
C ALA A 6 13.40 12.13 22.09
N ASN A 7 12.08 12.10 21.84
CA ASN A 7 11.13 13.12 22.32
C ASN A 7 11.43 14.56 21.85
N MET A 8 12.18 14.73 20.77
CA MET A 8 12.60 16.04 20.25
C MET A 8 11.52 16.74 19.41
N VAL A 9 10.59 15.96 18.86
CA VAL A 9 9.54 16.52 17.98
C VAL A 9 8.56 17.38 18.76
N HIS A 10 8.20 16.97 19.97
CA HIS A 10 7.25 17.74 20.79
C HIS A 10 7.77 19.13 21.14
N PRO A 11 8.98 19.30 21.71
CA PRO A 11 9.53 20.63 22.01
C PRO A 11 9.66 21.52 20.77
N TYR A 12 10.06 20.98 19.63
CA TYR A 12 10.15 21.72 18.37
C TYR A 12 8.77 22.23 17.91
N VAL A 13 7.77 21.35 17.91
CA VAL A 13 6.41 21.69 17.49
C VAL A 13 5.80 22.74 18.43
N GLU A 14 6.00 22.59 19.71
CA GLU A 14 5.52 23.55 20.74
C GLU A 14 6.12 24.93 20.55
N ARG A 15 7.45 25.04 20.38
CA ARG A 15 8.14 26.31 20.13
C ARG A 15 7.68 26.97 18.83
N ARG A 16 7.58 26.19 17.76
CA ARG A 16 7.11 26.70 16.47
C ARG A 16 5.65 27.16 16.51
N GLN A 17 4.79 26.47 17.23
CA GLN A 17 3.40 26.89 17.43
C GLN A 17 3.30 28.15 18.28
N ALA A 18 4.10 28.25 19.35
CA ALA A 18 4.15 29.45 20.19
C ALA A 18 4.57 30.70 19.39
N GLN A 19 5.56 30.57 18.49
CA GLN A 19 5.96 31.67 17.60
C GLN A 19 4.86 32.04 16.60
N GLN A 20 4.18 31.05 16.00
CA GLN A 20 3.07 31.31 15.07
C GLN A 20 1.89 32.02 15.75
N THR A 21 1.54 31.63 16.98
CA THR A 21 0.48 32.28 17.75
C THR A 21 0.87 33.67 18.18
N ALA A 22 2.13 33.89 18.55
CA ALA A 22 2.64 35.23 18.86
C ALA A 22 2.55 36.18 17.67
N HIS A 23 2.88 35.72 16.45
CA HIS A 23 2.74 36.50 15.21
C HIS A 23 1.29 36.82 14.85
N GLN A 24 0.34 36.02 15.30
CA GLN A 24 -1.10 36.20 15.04
C GLN A 24 -1.83 37.00 16.15
N GLY A 25 -1.09 37.48 17.18
CA GLY A 25 -1.67 38.26 18.28
C GLY A 25 -2.62 37.46 19.18
N ILE A 26 -2.59 36.11 19.12
CA ILE A 26 -3.43 35.25 19.93
C ILE A 26 -2.75 35.07 21.31
N PRO A 27 -3.47 35.27 22.44
CA PRO A 27 -2.89 35.06 23.78
C PRO A 27 -2.37 33.62 23.91
N GLN A 28 -1.13 33.47 24.34
CA GLN A 28 -0.55 32.16 24.61
C GLN A 28 -1.36 31.47 25.73
N ARG A 29 -1.92 30.30 25.42
CA ARG A 29 -2.27 29.32 26.45
C ARG A 29 -0.95 28.98 27.18
N GLU A 30 -0.99 28.92 28.52
CA GLU A 30 0.15 28.52 29.32
C GLU A 30 0.90 27.38 28.68
N ALA A 31 2.16 27.64 28.30
CA ALA A 31 3.01 26.65 27.69
C ALA A 31 3.13 25.48 28.68
N VAL A 32 2.61 24.33 28.29
CA VAL A 32 2.85 23.10 29.05
C VAL A 32 4.34 22.82 28.96
N GLN A 33 5.03 23.20 30.07
CA GLN A 33 6.45 22.90 30.28
C GLN A 33 6.57 21.38 30.44
N THR A 34 6.70 20.63 29.36
CA THR A 34 7.28 19.29 29.42
C THR A 34 8.79 19.46 29.22
N PRO A 35 9.58 19.47 30.30
CA PRO A 35 11.02 19.52 30.14
C PRO A 35 11.45 18.22 29.45
N TRP A 36 11.98 18.34 28.26
CA TRP A 36 12.85 17.29 27.71
C TRP A 36 13.95 17.06 28.75
N LYS A 37 14.12 15.83 29.25
CA LYS A 37 15.17 15.50 30.21
C LYS A 37 16.52 15.85 29.59
N GLY A 38 17.07 17.03 29.92
CA GLY A 38 18.33 17.55 29.39
C GLY A 38 18.25 18.84 28.57
N ALA A 39 17.05 19.35 28.19
CA ALA A 39 16.93 20.69 27.65
C ALA A 39 16.64 21.69 28.80
N PRO A 40 17.45 22.74 28.94
CA PRO A 40 17.13 23.81 29.85
C PRO A 40 15.87 24.56 29.42
N ALA A 41 15.06 24.95 30.39
CA ALA A 41 13.92 25.84 30.22
C ALA A 41 14.33 27.29 29.89
N ASP A 42 15.63 27.54 29.71
CA ASP A 42 16.21 28.85 29.51
C ASP A 42 16.57 29.09 28.01
N ASP A 43 16.77 30.35 27.68
CA ASP A 43 17.15 30.81 26.33
C ASP A 43 18.62 30.53 26.00
N PHE A 44 19.36 29.75 26.81
CA PHE A 44 20.79 29.48 26.65
C PHE A 44 21.13 29.06 25.19
N TRP A 45 20.38 28.12 24.63
CA TRP A 45 20.65 27.58 23.29
C TRP A 45 20.45 28.57 22.15
N THR A 46 19.51 29.47 22.32
CA THR A 46 19.18 30.51 21.33
C THR A 46 19.95 31.80 21.51
N ALA A 47 20.24 32.14 22.78
CA ALA A 47 20.99 33.35 23.14
C ALA A 47 22.51 33.19 22.98
N HIS A 48 23.03 31.98 23.05
CA HIS A 48 24.47 31.74 22.95
C HIS A 48 25.03 32.13 21.58
N PRO A 49 26.13 32.93 21.50
CA PRO A 49 26.63 33.51 20.24
C PRO A 49 27.04 32.44 19.20
N THR A 50 27.55 31.30 19.67
CA THR A 50 27.95 30.19 18.80
C THR A 50 26.81 29.22 18.48
N LEU A 51 25.99 28.84 19.48
CA LEU A 51 24.94 27.83 19.35
C LEU A 51 23.69 28.40 18.69
N GLY A 52 23.33 29.66 18.97
CA GLY A 52 22.13 30.29 18.45
C GLY A 52 22.06 30.26 16.89
N PRO A 53 23.10 30.70 16.19
CA PRO A 53 23.10 30.59 14.71
C PRO A 53 22.96 29.16 14.17
N ILE A 54 23.55 28.16 14.84
CA ILE A 54 23.49 26.73 14.42
C ILE A 54 22.09 26.18 14.62
N LEU A 55 21.42 26.57 15.71
CA LEU A 55 20.12 25.99 16.12
C LEU A 55 18.92 26.83 15.70
N ARG A 56 19.13 27.98 15.07
CA ARG A 56 18.05 28.92 14.70
C ARG A 56 16.96 28.28 13.87
N GLU A 57 17.31 27.48 12.88
CA GLU A 57 16.35 26.82 11.97
C GLU A 57 15.50 25.74 12.65
N SER A 58 15.97 25.23 13.79
CA SER A 58 15.29 24.21 14.59
C SER A 58 14.77 24.74 15.91
N GLU A 59 14.57 26.06 16.01
CA GLU A 59 14.01 26.74 17.21
C GLU A 59 14.79 26.46 18.49
N GLY A 60 16.13 26.37 18.37
CA GLY A 60 17.00 26.04 19.51
C GLY A 60 16.98 24.57 19.92
N ILE A 61 16.38 23.70 19.12
CA ILE A 61 16.31 22.25 19.39
C ILE A 61 17.31 21.50 18.52
N LEU A 62 18.05 20.58 19.11
CA LEU A 62 18.96 19.69 18.40
C LEU A 62 18.14 18.62 17.63
N LEU A 63 18.09 18.71 16.31
CA LEU A 63 17.32 17.80 15.44
C LEU A 63 18.18 17.05 14.43
N PHE A 64 19.25 17.67 13.94
CA PHE A 64 20.04 17.17 12.82
C PHE A 64 21.45 16.77 13.22
N GLN A 65 21.98 15.73 12.58
CA GLN A 65 23.35 15.28 12.77
C GLN A 65 24.37 16.37 12.40
N GLU A 66 24.07 17.16 11.40
CA GLU A 66 24.88 18.28 10.92
C GLU A 66 25.04 19.35 12.01
N GLN A 67 24.03 19.55 12.86
CA GLN A 67 24.14 20.47 14.00
C GLN A 67 25.15 19.97 15.03
N ILE A 68 25.28 18.68 15.24
CA ILE A 68 26.34 18.11 16.10
C ILE A 68 27.72 18.41 15.53
N LEU A 69 27.90 18.25 14.21
CA LEU A 69 29.17 18.56 13.55
C LEU A 69 29.54 20.03 13.72
N GLU A 70 28.59 20.92 13.48
CA GLU A 70 28.80 22.37 13.59
C GLU A 70 29.09 22.78 15.05
N ILE A 71 28.37 22.21 16.02
CA ILE A 71 28.63 22.44 17.44
C ILE A 71 30.03 21.92 17.83
N ALA A 72 30.37 20.70 17.46
CA ALA A 72 31.68 20.13 17.76
C ALA A 72 32.81 20.97 17.13
N HIS A 73 32.60 21.48 15.92
CA HIS A 73 33.59 22.33 15.24
C HIS A 73 33.64 23.74 15.81
N ARG A 74 32.55 24.47 15.88
CA ARG A 74 32.53 25.88 16.23
C ARG A 74 32.62 26.14 17.73
N PHE A 75 31.94 25.32 18.54
CA PHE A 75 31.89 25.47 19.97
C PHE A 75 33.09 24.78 20.67
N ALA A 76 33.37 23.50 20.30
CA ALA A 76 34.43 22.74 20.93
C ALA A 76 35.79 22.79 20.18
N GLY A 77 35.88 23.46 19.02
CA GLY A 77 37.12 23.66 18.31
C GLY A 77 37.71 22.44 17.57
N LEU A 78 36.91 21.39 17.42
CA LEU A 78 37.34 20.20 16.68
C LEU A 78 37.40 20.52 15.15
N SER A 79 38.36 19.95 14.44
CA SER A 79 38.33 19.96 12.97
C SER A 79 37.09 19.22 12.47
N TYR A 80 36.63 19.48 11.24
CA TYR A 80 35.49 18.74 10.68
C TYR A 80 35.71 17.24 10.63
N ALA A 81 36.94 16.77 10.38
CA ALA A 81 37.28 15.36 10.43
C ALA A 81 37.13 14.76 11.84
N GLU A 82 37.58 15.49 12.84
CA GLU A 82 37.44 15.09 14.26
C GLU A 82 35.98 15.18 14.71
N ALA A 83 35.23 16.21 14.28
CA ALA A 83 33.81 16.35 14.58
C ALA A 83 32.97 15.20 13.98
N ASP A 84 33.30 14.75 12.75
CA ASP A 84 32.64 13.59 12.17
C ASP A 84 33.04 12.29 12.87
N GLY A 85 34.32 12.16 13.23
CA GLY A 85 34.81 11.08 14.09
C GLY A 85 34.10 11.06 15.45
N PHE A 86 33.95 12.21 16.08
CA PHE A 86 33.21 12.42 17.31
C PHE A 86 31.73 11.99 17.15
N ARG A 87 31.03 12.47 16.14
CA ARG A 87 29.66 12.09 15.85
C ARG A 87 29.50 10.57 15.66
N ARG A 88 30.38 9.94 14.90
CA ARG A 88 30.35 8.49 14.69
C ARG A 88 30.66 7.71 15.97
N ALA A 89 31.68 8.13 16.70
CA ALA A 89 32.07 7.48 17.95
C ALA A 89 30.96 7.57 19.00
N MET A 90 30.31 8.72 19.10
CA MET A 90 29.13 8.91 19.96
C MET A 90 28.02 7.92 19.63
N SER A 91 27.72 7.68 18.34
CA SER A 91 26.69 6.71 17.91
C SER A 91 27.06 5.25 18.21
N HIS A 92 28.34 4.93 18.46
CA HIS A 92 28.85 3.58 18.64
C HIS A 92 29.53 3.37 20.00
N ALA A 93 29.67 4.42 20.83
CA ALA A 93 30.29 4.30 22.14
C ALA A 93 29.53 3.29 23.01
N ARG A 94 30.27 2.26 23.44
CA ARG A 94 29.70 1.14 24.19
C ARG A 94 30.19 1.11 25.65
N THR A 95 31.22 1.86 25.96
CA THR A 95 31.82 1.87 27.29
C THR A 95 31.79 3.25 27.93
N PRO A 96 31.65 3.34 29.28
CA PRO A 96 31.75 4.61 30.01
C PRO A 96 33.10 5.31 29.80
N GLN A 97 34.20 4.55 29.64
CA GLN A 97 35.51 5.12 29.41
C GLN A 97 35.63 5.83 28.06
N GLU A 98 35.08 5.25 26.99
CA GLU A 98 35.06 5.89 25.67
C GLU A 98 34.24 7.20 25.71
N MET A 99 33.12 7.20 26.41
CA MET A 99 32.29 8.38 26.58
C MET A 99 33.00 9.48 27.37
N GLU A 100 33.71 9.13 28.44
CA GLU A 100 34.46 10.11 29.26
C GLU A 100 35.67 10.68 28.48
N ALA A 101 36.38 9.88 27.71
CA ALA A 101 37.43 10.39 26.85
C ALA A 101 36.92 11.39 25.80
N MET A 102 35.74 11.13 25.21
CA MET A 102 35.10 12.06 24.29
C MET A 102 34.64 13.34 25.02
N ARG A 103 34.09 13.21 26.23
CA ARG A 103 33.71 14.33 27.06
C ARG A 103 34.92 15.25 27.36
N GLY A 104 36.03 14.65 27.80
CA GLY A 104 37.26 15.41 28.09
C GLY A 104 37.79 16.19 26.89
N ARG A 105 37.78 15.58 25.69
CA ARG A 105 38.17 16.27 24.45
C ARG A 105 37.23 17.43 24.09
N PHE A 106 35.94 17.20 24.18
CA PHE A 106 34.93 18.22 23.84
C PHE A 106 34.97 19.40 24.81
N VAL A 107 34.93 19.10 26.11
CA VAL A 107 34.94 20.13 27.18
C VAL A 107 36.28 20.88 27.16
N GLY A 108 37.43 20.18 27.07
CA GLY A 108 38.73 20.82 26.98
C GLY A 108 38.87 21.72 25.73
N GLY A 109 38.33 21.31 24.59
CA GLY A 109 38.31 22.14 23.39
C GLY A 109 37.44 23.40 23.54
N ALA A 110 36.28 23.28 24.14
CA ALA A 110 35.37 24.40 24.37
C ALA A 110 35.95 25.39 25.37
N THR A 111 36.53 24.93 26.48
CA THR A 111 37.18 25.81 27.51
C THR A 111 38.41 26.51 26.91
N ALA A 112 39.16 25.89 26.01
CA ALA A 112 40.27 26.53 25.32
C ALA A 112 39.80 27.68 24.40
N ARG A 113 38.50 27.71 24.05
CA ARG A 113 37.87 28.77 23.24
C ARG A 113 37.14 29.82 24.09
N GLY A 114 37.24 29.73 25.42
CA GLY A 114 36.69 30.72 26.35
C GLY A 114 35.30 30.36 26.91
N GLU A 115 34.80 29.17 26.62
CA GLU A 115 33.53 28.69 27.20
C GLU A 115 33.74 28.25 28.65
N THR A 116 32.70 28.36 29.49
CA THR A 116 32.79 27.83 30.85
C THR A 116 32.73 26.30 30.84
N GLU A 117 33.41 25.65 31.79
CA GLU A 117 33.36 24.19 31.91
C GLU A 117 31.92 23.67 32.14
N GLY A 118 31.13 24.46 32.87
CA GLY A 118 29.72 24.17 33.09
C GLY A 118 28.90 24.15 31.83
N ASP A 119 29.04 25.19 30.99
CA ASP A 119 28.34 25.27 29.71
C ASP A 119 28.83 24.20 28.74
N ALA A 120 30.13 23.96 28.67
CA ALA A 120 30.71 22.92 27.84
C ALA A 120 30.19 21.50 28.20
N THR A 121 30.11 21.24 29.52
CA THR A 121 29.55 19.97 30.03
C THR A 121 28.06 19.84 29.66
N ARG A 122 27.29 20.91 29.87
CA ARG A 122 25.88 20.96 29.55
C ARG A 122 25.62 20.69 28.06
N VAL A 123 26.40 21.27 27.16
CA VAL A 123 26.28 21.06 25.72
C VAL A 123 26.63 19.62 25.36
N PHE A 124 27.72 19.08 25.95
CA PHE A 124 28.12 17.69 25.74
C PHE A 124 27.03 16.71 26.19
N GLU A 125 26.45 16.88 27.37
CA GLU A 125 25.38 16.04 27.87
C GLU A 125 24.16 16.05 26.92
N ALA A 126 23.75 17.21 26.43
CA ALA A 126 22.68 17.34 25.49
C ALA A 126 22.94 16.58 24.17
N ILE A 127 24.18 16.71 23.64
CA ILE A 127 24.60 15.98 22.45
C ILE A 127 24.59 14.46 22.75
N SER A 128 25.08 14.03 23.91
CA SER A 128 25.14 12.61 24.26
C SER A 128 23.77 11.94 24.33
N HIS A 129 22.76 12.64 24.81
CA HIS A 129 21.37 12.15 24.80
C HIS A 129 20.78 12.07 23.40
N PHE A 130 21.23 12.90 22.46
CA PHE A 130 20.74 12.96 21.10
C PHE A 130 21.36 11.89 20.16
N VAL A 131 22.54 11.40 20.48
CA VAL A 131 23.41 10.64 19.57
C VAL A 131 22.82 9.34 19.01
N GLY A 132 21.95 8.65 19.72
CA GLY A 132 21.26 7.48 19.19
C GLY A 132 20.15 7.80 18.16
N TYR A 133 19.82 9.08 17.96
CA TYR A 133 18.59 9.52 17.30
C TYR A 133 18.78 10.59 16.22
N GLY A 134 20.01 11.03 16.00
CA GLY A 134 20.33 12.06 15.03
C GLY A 134 19.83 11.74 13.63
N PHE A 135 19.17 12.71 13.00
CA PHE A 135 18.63 12.59 11.66
C PHE A 135 19.44 13.45 10.67
N CYS A 136 19.71 12.90 9.48
CA CYS A 136 20.45 13.61 8.45
C CYS A 136 19.56 14.68 7.81
N LYS A 137 19.97 15.94 7.84
CA LYS A 137 19.22 17.09 7.30
C LYS A 137 19.05 17.01 5.79
N SER A 138 20.09 16.62 5.07
CA SER A 138 20.04 16.47 3.60
C SER A 138 19.02 15.42 3.18
N HIS A 139 18.96 14.30 3.91
CA HIS A 139 17.95 13.27 3.70
C HIS A 139 16.53 13.80 4.00
N ALA A 140 16.36 14.55 5.10
CA ALA A 140 15.08 15.18 5.44
C ALA A 140 14.61 16.16 4.35
N ALA A 141 15.52 16.98 3.83
CA ALA A 141 15.24 17.97 2.77
C ALA A 141 14.82 17.29 1.46
N GLU A 142 15.50 16.22 1.06
CA GLU A 142 15.16 15.45 -0.14
C GLU A 142 13.78 14.77 -0.01
N PHE A 143 13.49 14.18 1.15
CA PHE A 143 12.16 13.64 1.41
C PHE A 143 11.08 14.73 1.43
N ALA A 144 11.35 15.89 2.03
CA ALA A 144 10.41 17.01 2.02
C ALA A 144 10.09 17.47 0.60
N ARG A 145 11.10 17.57 -0.27
CA ARG A 145 10.93 17.89 -1.70
C ARG A 145 10.07 16.84 -2.40
N THR A 146 10.39 15.56 -2.24
CA THR A 146 9.64 14.45 -2.83
C THR A 146 8.19 14.42 -2.35
N ILE A 147 7.96 14.61 -1.05
CA ILE A 147 6.62 14.66 -0.45
C ILE A 147 5.82 15.83 -1.04
N TYR A 148 6.44 17.02 -1.15
CA TYR A 148 5.78 18.18 -1.74
C TYR A 148 5.40 17.93 -3.20
N GLN A 149 6.31 17.41 -4.01
CA GLN A 149 6.06 17.08 -5.41
C GLN A 149 4.94 16.06 -5.58
N THR A 150 4.97 14.99 -4.80
CA THR A 150 3.93 13.93 -4.86
C THR A 150 2.58 14.43 -4.37
N ALA A 151 2.55 15.26 -3.32
CA ALA A 151 1.32 15.88 -2.83
C ALA A 151 0.74 16.85 -3.88
N TRP A 152 1.59 17.64 -4.52
CA TRP A 152 1.19 18.54 -5.60
C TRP A 152 0.60 17.78 -6.79
N LEU A 153 1.29 16.73 -7.26
CA LEU A 153 0.80 15.87 -8.34
C LEU A 153 -0.53 15.21 -7.98
N LYS A 154 -0.66 14.73 -6.75
CA LYS A 154 -1.93 14.14 -6.27
C LYS A 154 -3.06 15.16 -6.22
N ALA A 155 -2.77 16.41 -5.86
CA ALA A 155 -3.77 17.48 -5.79
C ALA A 155 -4.25 17.93 -7.18
N HIS A 156 -3.33 18.10 -8.13
CA HIS A 156 -3.63 18.66 -9.45
C HIS A 156 -3.92 17.62 -10.54
N TYR A 157 -3.31 16.42 -10.44
CA TYR A 157 -3.44 15.34 -11.42
C TYR A 157 -3.72 13.99 -10.75
N PRO A 158 -4.76 13.88 -9.89
CA PRO A 158 -4.96 12.72 -9.03
C PRO A 158 -5.10 11.40 -9.80
N ALA A 159 -5.80 11.36 -10.92
CA ALA A 159 -5.94 10.13 -11.72
C ALA A 159 -4.60 9.65 -12.29
N HIS A 160 -3.81 10.57 -12.84
CA HIS A 160 -2.48 10.25 -13.41
C HIS A 160 -1.51 9.81 -12.32
N TYR A 161 -1.46 10.54 -11.20
CA TYR A 161 -0.62 10.21 -10.06
C TYR A 161 -0.93 8.81 -9.50
N LEU A 162 -2.21 8.51 -9.27
CA LEU A 162 -2.60 7.22 -8.72
C LEU A 162 -2.40 6.06 -9.71
N ALA A 163 -2.62 6.28 -11.01
CA ALA A 163 -2.34 5.28 -12.03
C ALA A 163 -0.83 4.97 -12.13
N ALA A 164 0.03 6.01 -12.08
CA ALA A 164 1.48 5.86 -12.07
C ALA A 164 1.95 5.14 -10.80
N PHE A 165 1.42 5.51 -9.63
CA PHE A 165 1.74 4.86 -8.35
C PHE A 165 1.33 3.38 -8.36
N LEU A 166 0.14 3.05 -8.86
CA LEU A 166 -0.34 1.68 -9.03
C LEU A 166 0.53 0.87 -10.01
N SER A 167 1.01 1.51 -11.07
CA SER A 167 1.88 0.88 -12.06
C SER A 167 3.31 0.63 -11.57
N SER A 168 3.73 1.33 -10.51
CA SER A 168 5.05 1.22 -9.89
C SER A 168 5.08 0.26 -8.70
N GLN A 169 4.00 -0.49 -8.47
CA GLN A 169 3.93 -1.48 -7.39
C GLN A 169 4.95 -2.65 -7.62
N PRO A 170 5.55 -3.18 -6.53
CA PRO A 170 5.30 -2.87 -5.12
C PRO A 170 5.93 -1.53 -4.68
N ALA A 171 5.12 -0.62 -4.14
CA ALA A 171 5.56 0.69 -3.67
C ALA A 171 4.76 1.09 -2.42
N GLY A 172 5.47 1.59 -1.40
CA GLY A 172 4.86 2.00 -0.13
C GLY A 172 4.33 0.82 0.70
N PHE A 173 3.45 1.14 1.65
CA PHE A 173 2.93 0.17 2.62
C PHE A 173 1.51 -0.33 2.30
N PHE A 174 0.86 0.27 1.32
CA PHE A 174 -0.53 -0.05 1.00
C PHE A 174 -0.62 -0.92 -0.27
N PRO A 175 -1.38 -2.00 -0.22
CA PRO A 175 -1.62 -2.83 -1.39
C PRO A 175 -2.47 -2.09 -2.44
N PRO A 176 -2.43 -2.51 -3.72
CA PRO A 176 -3.09 -1.80 -4.81
C PRO A 176 -4.59 -1.52 -4.62
N HIS A 177 -5.33 -2.43 -3.98
CA HIS A 177 -6.76 -2.22 -3.74
C HIS A 177 -7.03 -1.00 -2.86
N VAL A 178 -6.20 -0.74 -1.84
CA VAL A 178 -6.33 0.42 -0.96
C VAL A 178 -6.13 1.73 -1.72
N VAL A 179 -5.21 1.74 -2.70
CA VAL A 179 -4.96 2.90 -3.57
C VAL A 179 -6.12 3.12 -4.53
N LEU A 180 -6.72 2.04 -5.05
CA LEU A 180 -7.93 2.14 -5.88
C LEU A 180 -9.15 2.65 -5.10
N GLU A 181 -9.33 2.22 -3.86
CA GLU A 181 -10.40 2.76 -3.00
C GLU A 181 -10.19 4.24 -2.70
N GLU A 182 -8.94 4.70 -2.55
CA GLU A 182 -8.64 6.14 -2.48
C GLU A 182 -9.04 6.88 -3.75
N ALA A 183 -8.76 6.32 -4.94
CA ALA A 183 -9.19 6.91 -6.20
C ALA A 183 -10.71 7.07 -6.26
N LYS A 184 -11.46 6.03 -5.85
CA LYS A 184 -12.93 6.06 -5.81
C LYS A 184 -13.45 7.12 -4.83
N ARG A 185 -12.83 7.27 -3.64
CA ARG A 185 -13.18 8.31 -2.66
C ARG A 185 -12.92 9.72 -3.18
N LEU A 186 -11.91 9.89 -4.02
CA LEU A 186 -11.65 11.15 -4.73
C LEU A 186 -12.57 11.37 -5.93
N GLY A 187 -13.58 10.51 -6.15
CA GLY A 187 -14.51 10.61 -7.25
C GLY A 187 -13.92 10.25 -8.62
N ILE A 188 -12.75 9.61 -8.66
CA ILE A 188 -12.13 9.15 -9.89
C ILE A 188 -12.76 7.81 -10.28
N PRO A 189 -13.35 7.68 -11.48
CA PRO A 189 -13.87 6.41 -11.94
C PRO A 189 -12.75 5.38 -12.11
N VAL A 190 -13.00 4.16 -11.64
CA VAL A 190 -12.12 3.02 -11.87
C VAL A 190 -12.80 2.10 -12.88
N LEU A 191 -12.10 1.79 -13.94
CA LEU A 191 -12.59 0.98 -15.04
C LEU A 191 -12.01 -0.44 -14.94
N PRO A 192 -12.84 -1.47 -15.16
CA PRO A 192 -12.39 -2.85 -15.11
C PRO A 192 -11.38 -3.17 -16.22
N VAL A 193 -10.71 -4.30 -16.10
CA VAL A 193 -9.89 -4.84 -17.19
C VAL A 193 -10.79 -5.05 -18.42
N ASN A 194 -10.26 -4.73 -19.60
CA ASN A 194 -10.93 -4.92 -20.89
C ASN A 194 -9.90 -5.30 -21.93
N LEU A 195 -10.13 -6.40 -22.65
CA LEU A 195 -9.18 -6.93 -23.60
C LEU A 195 -8.81 -5.93 -24.71
N ASN A 196 -9.79 -5.14 -25.16
CA ASN A 196 -9.61 -4.15 -26.22
C ASN A 196 -9.15 -2.77 -25.76
N ARG A 197 -9.14 -2.49 -24.43
CA ARG A 197 -8.86 -1.13 -23.92
C ARG A 197 -7.74 -1.05 -22.90
N SER A 198 -7.54 -2.14 -22.12
CA SER A 198 -6.50 -2.13 -21.10
C SER A 198 -5.11 -2.14 -21.70
N GLU A 199 -4.22 -1.33 -21.15
CA GLU A 199 -2.79 -1.38 -21.41
C GLU A 199 -2.11 -2.48 -20.56
N ASP A 200 -0.81 -2.64 -20.69
CA ASP A 200 -0.01 -3.56 -19.87
C ASP A 200 -0.20 -3.28 -18.38
N ARG A 201 -0.03 -2.02 -17.97
CA ARG A 201 -0.18 -1.53 -16.60
C ARG A 201 -1.42 -0.65 -16.49
N PHE A 202 -1.60 -0.04 -15.31
CA PHE A 202 -2.68 0.93 -15.15
C PHE A 202 -2.49 2.10 -16.10
N SER A 203 -3.58 2.55 -16.68
CA SER A 203 -3.61 3.69 -17.59
C SER A 203 -4.74 4.66 -17.23
N VAL A 204 -4.72 5.84 -17.82
CA VAL A 204 -5.78 6.82 -17.66
C VAL A 204 -6.49 7.05 -18.98
N GLU A 205 -7.81 7.20 -18.92
CA GLU A 205 -8.63 7.52 -20.09
C GLU A 205 -9.71 8.54 -19.74
N ARG A 206 -10.18 9.28 -20.73
CA ARG A 206 -11.31 10.19 -20.53
C ARG A 206 -12.62 9.44 -20.68
N VAL A 207 -13.53 9.68 -19.73
CA VAL A 207 -14.89 9.10 -19.71
C VAL A 207 -15.93 10.18 -19.48
N GLY A 208 -17.12 9.97 -20.02
CA GLY A 208 -18.24 10.90 -19.92
C GLY A 208 -18.61 11.52 -21.27
N SER A 209 -19.72 12.27 -21.28
CA SER A 209 -20.21 12.97 -22.47
C SER A 209 -19.31 14.16 -22.83
N PRO A 210 -19.28 14.59 -24.09
CA PRO A 210 -18.61 15.82 -24.50
C PRO A 210 -18.97 17.00 -23.59
N GLY A 211 -17.97 17.75 -23.11
CA GLY A 211 -18.13 18.87 -22.16
C GLY A 211 -18.21 18.48 -20.67
N ARG A 212 -18.37 17.20 -20.34
CA ARG A 212 -18.36 16.67 -18.96
C ARG A 212 -17.39 15.52 -18.77
N GLN A 213 -16.34 15.48 -19.56
CA GLN A 213 -15.32 14.43 -19.47
C GLN A 213 -14.48 14.58 -18.21
N ARG A 214 -14.18 13.43 -17.58
CA ARG A 214 -13.28 13.31 -16.45
C ARG A 214 -12.27 12.18 -16.68
N TRP A 215 -11.13 12.28 -16.03
CA TRP A 215 -10.13 11.22 -16.07
C TRP A 215 -10.57 10.03 -15.22
N ALA A 216 -10.40 8.85 -15.77
CA ALA A 216 -10.64 7.56 -15.12
C ALA A 216 -9.36 6.73 -15.10
N ILE A 217 -9.22 5.81 -14.14
CA ILE A 217 -8.13 4.85 -14.07
C ILE A 217 -8.63 3.52 -14.60
N ARG A 218 -7.94 2.96 -15.61
CA ARG A 218 -8.21 1.60 -16.10
C ARG A 218 -7.23 0.61 -15.51
N ILE A 219 -7.74 -0.53 -15.05
CA ILE A 219 -6.93 -1.64 -14.55
C ILE A 219 -6.20 -2.29 -15.72
N GLY A 220 -4.88 -2.51 -15.58
CA GLY A 220 -4.02 -3.09 -16.60
C GLY A 220 -4.15 -4.61 -16.74
N LEU A 221 -3.73 -5.15 -17.89
CA LEU A 221 -3.78 -6.57 -18.21
C LEU A 221 -2.94 -7.42 -17.23
N ARG A 222 -1.76 -6.94 -16.84
CA ARG A 222 -0.85 -7.66 -15.90
C ARG A 222 -1.40 -7.80 -14.48
N GLN A 223 -2.50 -7.14 -14.15
CA GLN A 223 -3.16 -7.35 -12.87
C GLN A 223 -3.99 -8.63 -12.83
N VAL A 224 -4.30 -9.19 -14.01
CA VAL A 224 -5.04 -10.44 -14.11
C VAL A 224 -4.11 -11.61 -13.78
N LYS A 225 -4.51 -12.44 -12.82
CA LYS A 225 -3.81 -13.68 -12.49
C LYS A 225 -3.62 -14.54 -13.75
N GLN A 226 -2.46 -15.16 -13.90
CA GLN A 226 -2.06 -15.93 -15.09
C GLN A 226 -1.77 -15.09 -16.35
N VAL A 227 -1.94 -13.77 -16.33
CA VAL A 227 -1.51 -12.89 -17.41
C VAL A 227 -0.17 -12.27 -17.05
N GLY A 228 0.90 -12.91 -17.53
CA GLY A 228 2.27 -12.42 -17.39
C GLY A 228 2.58 -11.30 -18.38
N GLU A 229 3.82 -10.81 -18.32
CA GLU A 229 4.30 -9.74 -19.20
C GLU A 229 4.27 -10.13 -20.69
N GLU A 230 4.65 -11.37 -21.01
CA GLU A 230 4.70 -11.88 -22.39
C GLU A 230 3.30 -11.92 -22.99
N LEU A 231 2.33 -12.52 -22.29
CA LEU A 231 0.96 -12.57 -22.76
C LEU A 231 0.32 -11.17 -22.86
N ALA A 232 0.58 -10.29 -21.92
CA ALA A 232 0.08 -8.91 -21.99
C ALA A 232 0.63 -8.18 -23.22
N ARG A 233 1.94 -8.33 -23.52
CA ARG A 233 2.53 -7.80 -24.77
C ARG A 233 1.91 -8.42 -26.02
N ALA A 234 1.68 -9.73 -26.03
CA ALA A 234 1.05 -10.41 -27.14
C ALA A 234 -0.37 -9.88 -27.41
N ILE A 235 -1.18 -9.70 -26.36
CA ILE A 235 -2.51 -9.08 -26.46
C ILE A 235 -2.42 -7.67 -27.08
N LEU A 236 -1.48 -6.85 -26.61
CA LEU A 236 -1.29 -5.50 -27.14
C LEU A 236 -0.82 -5.50 -28.58
N TRP A 237 0.09 -6.41 -28.93
CA TRP A 237 0.58 -6.58 -30.30
C TRP A 237 -0.52 -6.96 -31.28
N GLU A 238 -1.28 -7.99 -30.94
CA GLU A 238 -2.41 -8.46 -31.73
C GLU A 238 -3.46 -7.36 -31.94
N ARG A 239 -3.71 -6.56 -30.91
CA ARG A 239 -4.67 -5.46 -30.96
C ARG A 239 -4.21 -4.27 -31.79
N ARG A 240 -2.91 -3.96 -31.77
CA ARG A 240 -2.35 -2.79 -32.48
C ARG A 240 -1.97 -3.06 -33.92
N GLY A 241 -1.93 -4.32 -34.32
CA GLY A 241 -1.42 -4.74 -35.63
C GLY A 241 0.11 -4.64 -35.72
N ALA A 242 0.68 -5.39 -36.66
CA ALA A 242 2.11 -5.30 -36.95
C ALA A 242 2.46 -3.92 -37.53
N PRO A 243 3.65 -3.35 -37.19
CA PRO A 243 4.14 -2.16 -37.88
C PRO A 243 4.22 -2.42 -39.40
N SER A 244 3.86 -1.44 -40.21
CA SER A 244 4.09 -1.51 -41.65
C SER A 244 5.59 -1.50 -41.94
N GLU A 245 6.00 -1.93 -43.15
CA GLU A 245 7.41 -1.86 -43.57
C GLU A 245 8.01 -0.45 -43.54
N GLN A 246 7.17 0.57 -43.51
CA GLN A 246 7.57 1.99 -43.40
C GLN A 246 7.61 2.50 -41.94
N GLY A 247 7.46 1.61 -40.94
CA GLY A 247 7.54 1.98 -39.51
C GLY A 247 6.27 2.63 -38.93
N ALA A 248 5.21 2.80 -39.72
CA ALA A 248 3.92 3.23 -39.23
C ALA A 248 3.26 2.06 -38.47
N MET A 249 2.72 2.32 -37.26
CA MET A 249 1.93 1.30 -36.54
C MET A 249 0.76 0.87 -37.42
N GLY A 250 0.56 -0.43 -37.55
CA GLY A 250 -0.62 -1.00 -38.21
C GLY A 250 -1.90 -0.44 -37.60
N GLY A 251 -2.97 -0.35 -38.36
CA GLY A 251 -4.26 0.10 -37.87
C GLY A 251 -4.74 -0.72 -36.69
N GLU A 252 -5.45 -0.08 -35.73
CA GLU A 252 -6.04 -0.81 -34.61
C GLU A 252 -6.90 -1.99 -35.11
N ARG A 253 -6.62 -3.17 -34.60
CA ARG A 253 -7.34 -4.41 -34.84
C ARG A 253 -7.95 -4.95 -33.56
N PRO A 254 -8.98 -4.29 -33.02
CA PRO A 254 -9.62 -4.77 -31.80
C PRO A 254 -10.14 -6.18 -32.01
N PHE A 255 -10.18 -6.97 -30.95
CA PHE A 255 -10.81 -8.28 -31.00
C PHE A 255 -12.31 -8.12 -31.23
N ALA A 256 -12.84 -8.81 -32.24
CA ALA A 256 -14.23 -8.65 -32.64
C ALA A 256 -15.19 -9.58 -31.88
N SER A 257 -14.71 -10.77 -31.49
CA SER A 257 -15.51 -11.80 -30.81
C SER A 257 -14.64 -12.61 -29.81
N LEU A 258 -15.28 -13.52 -29.08
CA LEU A 258 -14.58 -14.47 -28.21
C LEU A 258 -13.71 -15.43 -29.02
N GLU A 259 -14.21 -15.86 -30.15
CA GLU A 259 -13.54 -16.76 -31.09
C GLU A 259 -12.31 -16.10 -31.70
N ASP A 260 -12.45 -14.86 -32.21
CA ASP A 260 -11.34 -14.08 -32.76
C ASP A 260 -10.22 -13.87 -31.71
N ALA A 261 -10.60 -13.57 -30.49
CA ALA A 261 -9.62 -13.43 -29.41
C ALA A 261 -8.87 -14.74 -29.14
N LEU A 262 -9.59 -15.87 -29.15
CA LEU A 262 -9.01 -17.18 -28.92
C LEU A 262 -8.08 -17.59 -30.04
N GLU A 263 -8.52 -17.46 -31.31
CA GLU A 263 -7.73 -17.80 -32.49
C GLU A 263 -6.43 -17.03 -32.58
N ARG A 264 -6.47 -15.74 -32.30
CA ARG A 264 -5.30 -14.85 -32.37
C ARG A 264 -4.34 -15.00 -31.21
N LEU A 265 -4.85 -15.23 -29.99
CA LEU A 265 -4.00 -15.26 -28.78
C LEU A 265 -3.46 -16.65 -28.47
N ARG A 266 -4.12 -17.73 -28.88
CA ARG A 266 -3.64 -19.09 -28.60
C ARG A 266 -2.25 -19.39 -29.20
N PRO A 267 -1.94 -19.02 -30.45
CA PRO A 267 -0.59 -19.16 -31.00
C PRO A 267 0.46 -18.31 -30.25
N GLN A 268 0.02 -17.25 -29.57
CA GLN A 268 0.86 -16.33 -28.79
C GLN A 268 1.12 -16.80 -27.34
N GLY A 269 0.72 -18.03 -27.01
CA GLY A 269 0.95 -18.60 -25.67
C GLY A 269 -0.18 -18.36 -24.67
N LEU A 270 -1.39 -18.05 -25.12
CA LEU A 270 -2.56 -18.00 -24.24
C LEU A 270 -2.83 -19.41 -23.69
N THR A 271 -2.80 -19.56 -22.38
CA THR A 271 -3.18 -20.80 -21.69
C THR A 271 -4.67 -20.80 -21.34
N TRP A 272 -5.25 -21.98 -21.11
CA TRP A 272 -6.63 -22.08 -20.65
C TRP A 272 -6.84 -21.32 -19.31
N SER A 273 -5.91 -21.45 -18.37
CA SER A 273 -5.98 -20.75 -17.06
C SER A 273 -5.98 -19.22 -17.21
N ALA A 274 -5.25 -18.67 -18.18
CA ALA A 274 -5.26 -17.24 -18.47
C ALA A 274 -6.58 -16.81 -19.15
N MET A 275 -7.11 -17.61 -20.06
CA MET A 275 -8.41 -17.37 -20.69
C MET A 275 -9.55 -17.41 -19.67
N GLU A 276 -9.55 -18.39 -18.78
CA GLU A 276 -10.50 -18.49 -17.67
C GLU A 276 -10.43 -17.24 -16.77
N ALA A 277 -9.23 -16.82 -16.36
CA ALA A 277 -9.02 -15.65 -15.52
C ALA A 277 -9.50 -14.36 -16.22
N LEU A 278 -9.17 -14.15 -17.50
CA LEU A 278 -9.65 -13.03 -18.32
C LEU A 278 -11.18 -13.01 -18.45
N THR A 279 -11.81 -14.18 -18.61
CA THR A 279 -13.26 -14.29 -18.68
C THR A 279 -13.94 -13.94 -17.36
N LEU A 280 -13.48 -14.55 -16.29
CA LEU A 280 -14.09 -14.42 -14.97
C LEU A 280 -13.85 -13.04 -14.33
N CYS A 281 -12.73 -12.36 -14.59
CA CYS A 281 -12.53 -10.98 -14.17
C CYS A 281 -13.31 -9.95 -15.04
N GLY A 282 -13.87 -10.39 -16.18
CA GLY A 282 -14.69 -9.58 -17.06
C GLY A 282 -13.94 -8.84 -18.15
N ALA A 283 -12.67 -9.21 -18.43
CA ALA A 283 -11.90 -8.59 -19.52
C ALA A 283 -12.56 -8.78 -20.88
N LEU A 284 -13.36 -9.83 -21.05
CA LEU A 284 -14.09 -10.18 -22.27
C LEU A 284 -15.55 -9.70 -22.29
N ASP A 285 -15.99 -8.93 -21.27
CA ASP A 285 -17.39 -8.51 -21.17
C ASP A 285 -17.87 -7.70 -22.38
N SER A 286 -16.97 -6.93 -23.02
CA SER A 286 -17.28 -6.14 -24.22
C SER A 286 -17.42 -6.95 -25.51
N LEU A 287 -16.82 -8.15 -25.58
CA LEU A 287 -16.87 -9.01 -26.77
C LEU A 287 -18.20 -9.78 -26.89
N ALA A 288 -18.86 -10.02 -25.76
CA ALA A 288 -20.16 -10.69 -25.72
C ALA A 288 -21.07 -10.09 -24.64
N PRO A 289 -21.54 -8.84 -24.79
CA PRO A 289 -22.20 -8.08 -23.71
C PRO A 289 -23.51 -8.68 -23.23
N ARG A 290 -24.19 -9.46 -24.08
CA ARG A 290 -25.45 -10.13 -23.76
C ARG A 290 -25.29 -11.49 -23.08
N MET A 291 -24.04 -11.98 -22.97
CA MET A 291 -23.74 -13.29 -22.40
C MET A 291 -23.17 -13.13 -20.99
N ASP A 292 -23.68 -13.91 -20.03
CA ASP A 292 -23.07 -13.97 -18.68
C ASP A 292 -21.68 -14.59 -18.72
N ARG A 293 -20.82 -14.28 -17.75
CA ARG A 293 -19.44 -14.77 -17.68
C ARG A 293 -19.33 -16.29 -17.61
N ARG A 294 -20.27 -16.99 -16.96
CA ARG A 294 -20.31 -18.46 -16.91
C ARG A 294 -20.62 -19.03 -18.29
N ARG A 295 -21.58 -18.45 -19.01
CA ARG A 295 -21.90 -18.86 -20.38
C ARG A 295 -20.75 -18.56 -21.37
N ARG A 296 -20.05 -17.41 -21.19
CA ARG A 296 -18.85 -17.12 -21.99
C ARG A 296 -17.76 -18.15 -21.77
N LEU A 297 -17.52 -18.54 -20.52
CA LEU A 297 -16.53 -19.54 -20.17
C LEU A 297 -16.89 -20.89 -20.79
N TRP A 298 -18.17 -21.28 -20.73
CA TRP A 298 -18.66 -22.49 -21.38
C TRP A 298 -18.42 -22.44 -22.89
N ARG A 299 -18.82 -21.36 -23.57
CA ARG A 299 -18.62 -21.19 -25.00
C ARG A 299 -17.15 -21.24 -25.40
N LEU A 300 -16.29 -20.60 -24.64
CA LEU A 300 -14.84 -20.63 -24.86
C LEU A 300 -14.26 -22.02 -24.66
N HIS A 301 -14.79 -22.82 -23.75
CA HIS A 301 -14.36 -24.20 -23.53
C HIS A 301 -14.74 -25.08 -24.74
N GLU A 302 -15.94 -24.92 -25.30
CA GLU A 302 -16.36 -25.61 -26.52
C GLU A 302 -15.41 -25.29 -27.69
N VAL A 303 -15.17 -24.01 -27.95
CA VAL A 303 -14.29 -23.56 -29.04
C VAL A 303 -12.84 -24.00 -28.79
N TRP A 304 -12.36 -23.92 -27.56
CA TRP A 304 -11.01 -24.36 -27.18
C TRP A 304 -10.80 -25.86 -27.51
N SER A 305 -11.79 -26.68 -27.22
CA SER A 305 -11.73 -28.12 -27.42
C SER A 305 -11.75 -28.50 -28.92
N LEU A 306 -12.39 -27.68 -29.76
CA LEU A 306 -12.45 -27.88 -31.21
C LEU A 306 -11.17 -27.42 -31.93
N LEU A 307 -10.41 -26.48 -31.35
CA LEU A 307 -9.15 -26.04 -31.94
C LEU A 307 -8.07 -27.09 -31.73
N ALA A 308 -7.46 -27.58 -32.82
CA ALA A 308 -6.33 -28.51 -32.75
C ALA A 308 -5.22 -27.96 -31.86
N PRO A 309 -4.45 -28.81 -31.14
CA PRO A 309 -3.33 -28.32 -30.32
C PRO A 309 -2.38 -27.53 -31.22
N ALA A 310 -2.09 -26.27 -30.82
CA ALA A 310 -1.13 -25.44 -31.53
C ALA A 310 0.21 -26.18 -31.60
N ALA A 311 0.74 -26.38 -32.78
CA ALA A 311 2.04 -26.99 -33.00
C ALA A 311 3.06 -26.17 -32.19
N GLN A 312 3.69 -26.79 -31.18
CA GLN A 312 4.73 -26.14 -30.37
C GLN A 312 5.85 -25.67 -31.30
N SER A 313 5.92 -24.38 -31.58
CA SER A 313 7.03 -23.80 -32.31
C SER A 313 8.29 -23.95 -31.47
N LYS A 314 9.18 -24.86 -31.90
CA LYS A 314 10.50 -25.12 -31.33
C LYS A 314 11.39 -23.91 -31.53
N HIS A 315 11.35 -22.93 -30.64
CA HIS A 315 12.50 -22.06 -30.44
C HIS A 315 13.50 -22.74 -29.48
N ARG A 316 14.19 -23.74 -30.03
CA ARG A 316 15.41 -24.27 -29.45
C ARG A 316 16.57 -23.34 -29.78
N GLY A 317 16.83 -22.40 -28.85
CA GLY A 317 18.13 -21.73 -28.80
C GLY A 317 19.21 -22.76 -28.54
N LYS A 318 20.15 -22.92 -29.48
CA LYS A 318 21.39 -23.68 -29.33
C LYS A 318 22.25 -23.03 -28.25
N GLY A 319 22.34 -23.66 -27.09
CA GLY A 319 23.35 -23.38 -26.08
C GLY A 319 23.92 -24.72 -25.62
N GLN A 320 25.07 -25.10 -26.17
CA GLN A 320 25.87 -26.24 -25.68
C GLN A 320 26.45 -25.92 -24.31
N SER A 321 26.17 -26.76 -23.30
CA SER A 321 27.11 -27.00 -22.24
C SER A 321 27.03 -28.45 -21.77
N LYS A 322 28.18 -29.13 -21.88
CA LYS A 322 28.45 -30.50 -21.41
C LYS A 322 28.48 -30.54 -19.88
N GLY A 323 27.91 -31.58 -19.28
CA GLY A 323 28.40 -31.99 -17.98
C GLY A 323 27.46 -32.72 -17.05
N ARG A 324 27.59 -34.03 -17.00
CA ARG A 324 27.47 -34.97 -15.88
C ARG A 324 26.09 -35.34 -15.29
N SER A 325 25.86 -36.64 -15.50
CA SER A 325 24.88 -37.52 -14.92
C SER A 325 24.73 -37.48 -13.39
N ARG A 326 23.52 -37.61 -12.87
CA ARG A 326 23.17 -38.57 -11.83
C ARG A 326 21.69 -38.90 -11.82
N ARG A 327 21.42 -40.22 -11.67
CA ARG A 327 20.14 -40.93 -11.68
C ARG A 327 19.13 -40.41 -10.67
N GLY A 328 17.87 -40.31 -11.09
CA GLY A 328 16.69 -40.22 -10.27
C GLY A 328 15.49 -40.29 -11.21
N ALA A 329 14.87 -41.46 -11.33
CA ALA A 329 13.69 -41.70 -12.14
C ALA A 329 12.54 -40.85 -11.62
N ARG A 330 12.20 -39.75 -12.31
CA ARG A 330 10.92 -39.06 -12.19
C ARG A 330 10.01 -39.55 -13.31
N GLN A 331 8.84 -40.01 -12.92
CA GLN A 331 7.73 -40.31 -13.84
C GLN A 331 7.50 -39.14 -14.79
N PRO A 332 7.10 -39.40 -16.04
CA PRO A 332 6.80 -38.36 -17.00
C PRO A 332 5.62 -37.51 -16.47
N SER A 333 5.88 -36.23 -16.23
CA SER A 333 4.82 -35.25 -15.97
C SER A 333 3.91 -35.21 -17.19
N GLN A 334 2.64 -35.46 -16.98
CA GLN A 334 1.59 -35.29 -17.98
C GLN A 334 1.64 -33.88 -18.56
N PRO A 335 1.34 -33.68 -19.85
CA PRO A 335 1.30 -32.37 -20.47
C PRO A 335 0.26 -31.50 -19.75
N ALA A 336 0.70 -30.34 -19.26
CA ALA A 336 -0.06 -29.40 -18.43
C ALA A 336 -1.22 -28.68 -19.16
N ASP A 337 -1.60 -29.11 -20.35
CA ASP A 337 -2.52 -28.39 -21.23
C ASP A 337 -3.83 -29.15 -21.55
N GLN A 338 -4.14 -30.23 -20.84
CA GLN A 338 -5.52 -30.73 -20.86
C GLN A 338 -6.36 -29.85 -19.95
N PRO A 339 -7.57 -29.43 -20.37
CA PRO A 339 -8.51 -28.68 -19.53
C PRO A 339 -8.90 -29.57 -18.32
N GLN A 340 -8.07 -29.50 -17.29
CA GLN A 340 -8.48 -30.06 -16.01
C GLN A 340 -9.66 -29.22 -15.55
N GLN A 341 -10.77 -29.89 -15.38
CA GLN A 341 -12.06 -29.45 -14.83
C GLN A 341 -12.09 -28.00 -14.36
N ILE A 342 -13.04 -27.23 -14.84
CA ILE A 342 -13.39 -25.86 -14.49
C ILE A 342 -13.37 -25.65 -12.97
N SER A 343 -12.18 -25.56 -12.36
CA SER A 343 -12.02 -25.70 -10.91
C SER A 343 -12.48 -24.46 -10.13
N LEU A 344 -12.30 -23.27 -10.71
CA LEU A 344 -12.65 -22.02 -10.02
C LEU A 344 -14.13 -21.66 -10.24
N ALA A 345 -14.64 -21.85 -11.47
CA ALA A 345 -16.06 -21.64 -11.76
C ALA A 345 -16.95 -22.67 -11.06
N TRP A 346 -16.47 -23.92 -10.90
CA TRP A 346 -17.13 -24.96 -10.12
C TRP A 346 -17.08 -24.70 -8.62
N ALA A 347 -15.95 -24.31 -8.07
CA ALA A 347 -15.84 -23.97 -6.65
C ALA A 347 -16.78 -22.82 -6.24
N LEU A 348 -17.02 -21.87 -7.13
CA LEU A 348 -17.96 -20.77 -6.93
C LEU A 348 -19.43 -21.15 -7.18
N ALA A 349 -19.69 -22.19 -7.99
CA ALA A 349 -21.02 -22.76 -8.19
C ALA A 349 -21.48 -23.62 -7.02
N LEU A 350 -20.54 -24.25 -6.30
CA LEU A 350 -20.81 -25.12 -5.13
C LEU A 350 -21.13 -24.35 -3.85
N THR A 351 -21.06 -23.02 -3.85
CA THR A 351 -21.44 -22.18 -2.71
C THR A 351 -22.92 -21.75 -2.70
N THR A 352 -23.73 -22.22 -3.65
CA THR A 352 -25.19 -22.10 -3.55
C THR A 352 -25.76 -23.34 -2.83
N PRO A 353 -26.63 -23.18 -1.80
CA PRO A 353 -27.01 -24.27 -0.90
C PRO A 353 -27.88 -25.38 -1.49
N ASP A 354 -28.37 -25.27 -2.72
CA ASP A 354 -29.25 -26.24 -3.33
C ASP A 354 -28.81 -26.66 -4.72
N GLY A 355 -28.36 -27.90 -4.83
CA GLY A 355 -28.29 -28.67 -6.08
C GLY A 355 -26.93 -28.65 -6.78
N ALA A 356 -26.10 -29.67 -6.55
CA ALA A 356 -25.07 -30.05 -7.49
C ALA A 356 -25.72 -30.40 -8.84
N PRO A 357 -25.31 -29.78 -9.98
CA PRO A 357 -25.78 -30.29 -11.26
C PRO A 357 -25.15 -31.65 -11.53
N ASP A 358 -25.98 -32.61 -11.93
CA ASP A 358 -25.53 -33.91 -12.43
C ASP A 358 -24.46 -33.72 -13.53
N ALA A 359 -23.50 -34.63 -13.53
CA ALA A 359 -22.45 -34.64 -14.55
C ALA A 359 -23.10 -34.60 -15.98
N PRO A 360 -22.57 -33.81 -16.93
CA PRO A 360 -23.17 -33.70 -18.24
C PRO A 360 -23.15 -35.02 -18.94
N GLY A 361 -24.36 -35.57 -19.14
CA GLY A 361 -24.61 -36.63 -20.12
C GLY A 361 -24.27 -36.11 -21.49
N THR A 362 -23.68 -36.95 -22.30
CA THR A 362 -23.31 -36.72 -23.69
C THR A 362 -24.53 -36.38 -24.54
N ASP A 363 -24.32 -35.43 -25.45
CA ASP A 363 -25.04 -35.12 -26.67
C ASP A 363 -26.30 -34.25 -26.63
N ASP A 364 -26.20 -33.15 -27.39
CA ASP A 364 -27.27 -32.29 -27.96
C ASP A 364 -28.05 -31.34 -27.05
N ALA A 365 -27.72 -31.20 -25.79
CA ALA A 365 -28.31 -30.18 -24.94
C ALA A 365 -27.52 -28.85 -25.07
N GLY A 366 -28.19 -27.79 -25.50
CA GLY A 366 -27.63 -26.43 -25.50
C GLY A 366 -27.05 -26.07 -24.12
N PRO A 367 -26.32 -24.97 -23.99
CA PRO A 367 -25.60 -24.62 -22.77
C PRO A 367 -26.52 -24.67 -21.55
N PRO A 368 -26.10 -25.27 -20.43
CA PRO A 368 -26.94 -25.38 -19.23
C PRO A 368 -27.39 -23.99 -18.78
N SER A 369 -28.60 -23.90 -18.25
CA SER A 369 -29.12 -22.66 -17.67
C SER A 369 -28.38 -22.38 -16.36
N LEU A 370 -27.20 -21.78 -16.46
CA LEU A 370 -26.40 -21.38 -15.29
C LEU A 370 -26.93 -20.05 -14.77
N PRO A 371 -27.22 -19.92 -13.45
CA PRO A 371 -27.61 -18.66 -12.89
C PRO A 371 -26.52 -17.60 -13.07
N ALA A 372 -26.92 -16.35 -13.36
CA ALA A 372 -25.97 -15.25 -13.53
C ALA A 372 -25.22 -14.98 -12.23
N LEU A 373 -23.95 -14.59 -12.33
CA LEU A 373 -23.18 -14.14 -11.18
C LEU A 373 -23.81 -12.86 -10.58
N ASP A 374 -24.14 -12.89 -9.31
CA ASP A 374 -24.59 -11.71 -8.58
C ASP A 374 -23.44 -10.69 -8.38
N ALA A 375 -23.75 -9.55 -7.79
CA ALA A 375 -22.79 -8.48 -7.59
C ALA A 375 -21.68 -8.86 -6.60
N GLU A 376 -22.00 -9.65 -5.60
CA GLU A 376 -21.06 -10.10 -4.55
C GLU A 376 -20.09 -11.13 -5.09
N ALA A 377 -20.59 -12.13 -5.82
CA ALA A 377 -19.76 -13.12 -6.50
C ALA A 377 -18.80 -12.47 -7.51
N ARG A 378 -19.23 -11.43 -8.23
CA ARG A 378 -18.35 -10.68 -9.13
C ARG A 378 -17.25 -9.94 -8.39
N VAL A 379 -17.53 -9.33 -7.23
CA VAL A 379 -16.51 -8.69 -6.38
C VAL A 379 -15.53 -9.75 -5.85
N ALA A 380 -16.03 -10.89 -5.41
CA ALA A 380 -15.21 -12.00 -4.94
C ALA A 380 -14.23 -12.48 -6.02
N LEU A 381 -14.72 -12.67 -7.25
CA LEU A 381 -13.88 -13.03 -8.40
C LEU A 381 -12.84 -11.95 -8.74
N ASP A 382 -13.23 -10.68 -8.70
CA ASP A 382 -12.28 -9.58 -8.93
C ASP A 382 -11.12 -9.67 -7.91
N TYR A 383 -11.39 -9.86 -6.63
CA TYR A 383 -10.33 -10.00 -5.61
C TYR A 383 -9.50 -11.28 -5.78
N ALA A 384 -10.12 -12.41 -6.14
CA ALA A 384 -9.41 -13.67 -6.36
C ALA A 384 -8.46 -13.62 -7.56
N LEU A 385 -8.82 -12.85 -8.60
CA LEU A 385 -8.11 -12.80 -9.87
C LEU A 385 -7.26 -11.54 -10.07
N LEU A 386 -7.66 -10.40 -9.49
CA LEU A 386 -6.99 -9.11 -9.65
C LEU A 386 -6.40 -8.60 -8.34
N ARG A 387 -6.78 -9.17 -7.18
CA ARG A 387 -6.52 -8.66 -5.83
C ARG A 387 -7.09 -7.26 -5.58
N MET A 388 -8.03 -6.81 -6.39
CA MET A 388 -8.71 -5.52 -6.32
C MET A 388 -10.01 -5.57 -7.13
N SER A 389 -10.86 -4.55 -7.02
CA SER A 389 -12.07 -4.48 -7.82
C SER A 389 -12.35 -3.05 -8.30
N ALA A 390 -12.83 -2.91 -9.53
CA ALA A 390 -13.40 -1.67 -10.05
C ALA A 390 -14.81 -1.39 -9.46
N ARG A 391 -15.44 -2.38 -8.84
CA ARG A 391 -16.77 -2.34 -8.25
C ARG A 391 -16.74 -1.64 -6.88
N PRO A 392 -17.91 -1.37 -6.28
CA PRO A 392 -17.99 -0.85 -4.90
C PRO A 392 -17.20 -1.70 -3.91
N HIS A 393 -16.74 -1.05 -2.84
CA HIS A 393 -15.99 -1.71 -1.77
C HIS A 393 -16.77 -2.90 -1.16
N PRO A 394 -16.13 -4.03 -0.85
CA PRO A 394 -16.80 -5.24 -0.33
C PRO A 394 -17.66 -4.99 0.91
N MET A 395 -17.25 -4.09 1.81
CA MET A 395 -18.00 -3.76 3.02
C MET A 395 -19.41 -3.22 2.76
N ARG A 396 -19.66 -2.70 1.56
CA ARG A 396 -20.98 -2.16 1.18
C ARG A 396 -22.06 -3.23 1.23
N ALA A 397 -21.77 -4.46 0.85
CA ALA A 397 -22.71 -5.58 0.91
C ALA A 397 -23.17 -5.85 2.35
N TYR A 398 -22.27 -5.72 3.32
CA TYR A 398 -22.54 -6.01 4.72
C TYR A 398 -23.10 -4.81 5.50
N ARG A 399 -23.09 -3.61 4.95
CA ARG A 399 -23.42 -2.39 5.67
C ARG A 399 -24.81 -2.43 6.33
N ARG A 400 -25.82 -2.98 5.64
CA ARG A 400 -27.18 -3.07 6.19
C ARG A 400 -27.23 -3.99 7.42
N ALA A 401 -26.58 -5.13 7.38
CA ALA A 401 -26.51 -6.07 8.51
C ALA A 401 -25.73 -5.48 9.69
N LEU A 402 -24.59 -4.86 9.41
CA LEU A 402 -23.76 -4.20 10.42
C LEU A 402 -24.50 -3.07 11.14
N ARG A 403 -25.23 -2.24 10.42
CA ARG A 403 -26.04 -1.17 11.02
C ARG A 403 -27.13 -1.71 11.95
N ARG A 404 -27.80 -2.81 11.59
CA ARG A 404 -28.79 -3.46 12.48
C ARG A 404 -28.17 -3.95 13.79
N SER A 405 -26.89 -4.28 13.78
CA SER A 405 -26.12 -4.67 14.97
C SER A 405 -25.45 -3.49 15.69
N GLY A 406 -25.81 -2.25 15.37
CA GLY A 406 -25.24 -1.06 15.99
C GLY A 406 -23.81 -0.70 15.55
N VAL A 407 -23.30 -1.36 14.49
CA VAL A 407 -21.96 -1.10 13.95
C VAL A 407 -22.02 -0.01 12.89
N ARG A 408 -21.27 1.06 13.12
CA ARG A 408 -21.28 2.28 12.30
C ARG A 408 -20.28 2.19 11.13
N ALA A 409 -20.50 3.02 10.12
CA ALA A 409 -19.51 3.29 9.09
C ALA A 409 -18.43 4.24 9.64
N ILE A 410 -17.23 4.17 9.05
CA ILE A 410 -16.08 4.98 9.49
C ILE A 410 -16.38 6.48 9.39
N ALA A 411 -17.02 6.93 8.32
CA ALA A 411 -17.39 8.34 8.17
C ALA A 411 -18.35 8.84 9.28
N GLU A 412 -19.22 7.97 9.80
CA GLU A 412 -20.18 8.33 10.85
C GLU A 412 -19.51 8.65 12.20
N LEU A 413 -18.22 8.31 12.36
CA LEU A 413 -17.44 8.69 13.54
C LEU A 413 -17.22 10.20 13.66
N ALA A 414 -17.32 10.94 12.57
CA ALA A 414 -17.22 12.40 12.58
C ALA A 414 -18.27 13.04 13.50
N GLU A 415 -19.43 12.41 13.64
CA GLU A 415 -20.58 12.88 14.44
C GLU A 415 -20.50 12.45 15.91
N ILE A 416 -19.56 11.56 16.26
CA ILE A 416 -19.43 11.02 17.62
C ILE A 416 -18.50 11.92 18.43
N ALA A 417 -18.95 12.32 19.61
CA ALA A 417 -18.14 13.11 20.53
C ALA A 417 -16.89 12.32 21.01
N GLU A 418 -15.81 13.04 21.28
CA GLU A 418 -14.60 12.47 21.85
C GLU A 418 -14.87 11.77 23.19
N GLY A 419 -14.17 10.66 23.45
CA GLY A 419 -14.33 9.84 24.64
C GLY A 419 -15.52 8.86 24.61
N ARG A 420 -16.45 9.01 23.67
CA ARG A 420 -17.60 8.09 23.52
C ARG A 420 -17.16 6.77 22.91
N VAL A 421 -17.86 5.70 23.27
CA VAL A 421 -17.63 4.37 22.72
C VAL A 421 -18.34 4.23 21.38
N ALA A 422 -17.66 3.67 20.42
CA ALA A 422 -18.21 3.33 19.10
C ALA A 422 -17.84 1.88 18.70
N HIS A 423 -18.71 1.29 17.85
CA HIS A 423 -18.49 0.03 17.18
C HIS A 423 -18.33 0.29 15.69
N VAL A 424 -17.20 -0.10 15.12
CA VAL A 424 -16.89 0.11 13.70
C VAL A 424 -16.42 -1.18 13.08
N ALA A 425 -16.77 -1.41 11.82
CA ALA A 425 -16.28 -2.57 11.07
C ALA A 425 -15.53 -2.14 9.81
N GLY A 426 -14.48 -2.86 9.48
CA GLY A 426 -13.69 -2.67 8.26
C GLY A 426 -12.67 -3.79 8.05
N TRP A 427 -12.02 -3.75 6.89
CA TRP A 427 -10.88 -4.60 6.57
C TRP A 427 -9.61 -4.02 7.18
N ALA A 428 -8.74 -4.89 7.71
CA ALA A 428 -7.41 -4.52 8.16
C ALA A 428 -6.50 -4.30 6.95
N ILE A 429 -6.16 -3.05 6.66
CA ILE A 429 -5.26 -2.70 5.53
C ILE A 429 -3.81 -2.48 5.96
N SER A 430 -3.58 -2.29 7.25
CA SER A 430 -2.24 -2.21 7.86
C SER A 430 -2.33 -2.66 9.30
N ALA A 431 -1.36 -3.45 9.75
CA ALA A 431 -1.23 -3.91 11.12
C ALA A 431 0.25 -3.84 11.52
N GLN A 432 0.55 -3.08 12.59
CA GLN A 432 1.91 -2.84 13.06
C GLN A 432 1.99 -3.05 14.56
N HIS A 433 3.09 -3.65 15.01
CA HIS A 433 3.41 -3.81 16.42
C HIS A 433 4.87 -3.39 16.64
N PRO A 434 5.15 -2.06 16.69
CA PRO A 434 6.53 -1.58 16.81
C PRO A 434 7.12 -1.93 18.18
N PRO A 435 8.36 -2.41 18.26
CA PRO A 435 9.00 -2.75 19.53
C PRO A 435 9.15 -1.53 20.46
N THR A 436 9.22 -0.33 19.88
CA THR A 436 9.35 0.95 20.61
C THR A 436 8.04 1.48 21.19
N ALA A 437 6.90 0.89 20.86
CA ALA A 437 5.57 1.38 21.24
C ALA A 437 5.07 0.82 22.59
N LYS A 438 5.96 0.36 23.48
CA LYS A 438 5.62 -0.15 24.82
C LYS A 438 4.50 -1.21 24.78
N GLY A 439 4.55 -2.10 23.77
CA GLY A 439 3.55 -3.16 23.58
C GLY A 439 2.23 -2.73 22.91
N MET A 440 2.09 -1.47 22.52
CA MET A 440 0.93 -1.02 21.74
C MET A 440 0.96 -1.57 20.32
N GLY A 441 -0.20 -1.98 19.80
CA GLY A 441 -0.40 -2.29 18.41
C GLY A 441 -1.13 -1.18 17.67
N PHE A 442 -0.93 -1.10 16.37
CA PHE A 442 -1.61 -0.13 15.51
C PHE A 442 -2.24 -0.86 14.32
N LEU A 443 -3.48 -0.51 14.06
CA LEU A 443 -4.28 -1.06 12.97
C LEU A 443 -4.88 0.06 12.16
N VAL A 444 -4.94 -0.07 10.86
CA VAL A 444 -5.77 0.80 10.03
C VAL A 444 -6.89 -0.05 9.45
N LEU A 445 -8.12 0.32 9.78
CA LEU A 445 -9.33 -0.25 9.18
C LEU A 445 -9.74 0.55 7.96
N GLU A 446 -10.30 -0.12 6.95
CA GLU A 446 -10.91 0.49 5.78
C GLU A 446 -12.31 -0.06 5.56
N ASP A 447 -13.26 0.83 5.28
CA ASP A 447 -14.58 0.48 4.76
C ASP A 447 -14.90 1.31 3.49
N GLU A 448 -16.10 1.20 2.98
CA GLU A 448 -16.55 1.92 1.79
C GLU A 448 -16.56 3.44 1.96
N THR A 449 -16.48 3.95 3.20
CA THR A 449 -16.60 5.37 3.50
C THR A 449 -15.27 6.03 3.88
N GLY A 450 -14.27 5.24 4.32
CA GLY A 450 -13.01 5.83 4.73
C GLY A 450 -12.03 4.86 5.38
N ARG A 451 -11.01 5.45 6.02
CA ARG A 451 -9.98 4.77 6.78
C ARG A 451 -9.96 5.26 8.21
N LEU A 452 -9.70 4.37 9.14
CA LEU A 452 -9.70 4.64 10.58
C LEU A 452 -8.44 4.08 11.22
N PRO A 453 -7.54 4.92 11.74
CA PRO A 453 -6.49 4.49 12.63
C PRO A 453 -7.07 3.97 13.95
N VAL A 454 -6.55 2.84 14.42
CA VAL A 454 -6.94 2.20 15.68
C VAL A 454 -5.69 1.90 16.48
N ALA A 455 -5.63 2.39 17.71
CA ALA A 455 -4.63 2.03 18.69
C ALA A 455 -5.13 0.85 19.54
N LEU A 456 -4.30 -0.19 19.67
CA LEU A 456 -4.61 -1.39 20.45
C LEU A 456 -3.69 -1.42 21.68
N PRO A 457 -4.25 -1.44 22.90
CA PRO A 457 -3.48 -1.67 24.12
C PRO A 457 -2.74 -3.02 24.08
N PRO A 458 -1.66 -3.19 24.88
CA PRO A 458 -0.84 -4.42 24.86
C PRO A 458 -1.64 -5.71 24.99
N ARG A 459 -2.70 -5.73 25.80
CA ARG A 459 -3.62 -6.86 25.98
C ARG A 459 -4.33 -7.32 24.69
N LEU A 460 -4.53 -6.41 23.72
CA LEU A 460 -5.17 -6.69 22.44
C LEU A 460 -4.15 -6.86 21.31
N ALA A 461 -2.99 -6.22 21.42
CA ALA A 461 -1.97 -6.20 20.38
C ALA A 461 -1.41 -7.60 20.05
N GLY A 462 -1.31 -8.51 21.03
CA GLY A 462 -0.84 -9.88 20.81
C GLY A 462 -1.71 -10.69 19.84
N ARG A 463 -2.99 -10.34 19.66
CA ARG A 463 -3.92 -11.03 18.74
C ARG A 463 -4.01 -10.36 17.37
N LEU A 464 -3.37 -9.19 17.20
CA LEU A 464 -3.52 -8.35 16.02
C LEU A 464 -3.15 -9.07 14.72
N HIS A 465 -1.98 -9.71 14.69
CA HIS A 465 -1.50 -10.39 13.49
C HIS A 465 -2.36 -11.58 13.07
N ALA A 466 -2.89 -12.35 14.03
CA ALA A 466 -3.78 -13.47 13.74
C ALA A 466 -5.11 -12.99 13.16
N LEU A 467 -5.69 -11.93 13.73
CA LEU A 467 -6.95 -11.34 13.25
C LEU A 467 -6.79 -10.65 11.89
N ALA A 468 -5.70 -9.90 11.70
CA ALA A 468 -5.46 -9.19 10.44
C ALA A 468 -5.19 -10.13 9.25
N ARG A 469 -4.53 -11.29 9.50
CA ARG A 469 -4.28 -12.31 8.46
C ARG A 469 -5.50 -13.20 8.17
N GLY A 470 -6.52 -13.16 9.02
CA GLY A 470 -7.69 -14.03 8.88
C GLY A 470 -8.57 -13.75 7.65
N GLY A 471 -8.28 -12.71 6.85
CA GLY A 471 -9.02 -12.42 5.63
C GLY A 471 -10.48 -12.03 5.84
N HIS A 472 -10.88 -11.70 7.07
CA HIS A 472 -12.24 -11.31 7.43
C HIS A 472 -12.29 -9.84 7.87
N PRO A 473 -13.41 -9.14 7.63
CA PRO A 473 -13.62 -7.84 8.25
C PRO A 473 -13.58 -7.97 9.78
N LEU A 474 -13.06 -6.93 10.40
CA LEU A 474 -12.97 -6.87 11.87
C LEU A 474 -14.02 -5.90 12.41
N ILE A 475 -14.63 -6.23 13.53
CA ILE A 475 -15.39 -5.27 14.34
C ILE A 475 -14.51 -4.85 15.49
N VAL A 476 -14.28 -3.55 15.58
CA VAL A 476 -13.56 -2.90 16.67
C VAL A 476 -14.51 -2.07 17.50
N THR A 477 -14.46 -2.30 18.80
CA THR A 477 -15.12 -1.44 19.80
C THR A 477 -14.05 -0.63 20.49
N GLY A 478 -14.26 0.68 20.63
CA GLY A 478 -13.27 1.55 21.24
C GLY A 478 -13.79 2.93 21.57
N ARG A 479 -13.00 3.70 22.28
CA ARG A 479 -13.26 5.11 22.53
C ARG A 479 -12.80 5.96 21.36
N VAL A 480 -13.64 6.87 20.92
CA VAL A 480 -13.31 7.84 19.87
C VAL A 480 -12.34 8.86 20.43
N GLU A 481 -11.21 9.01 19.76
CA GLU A 481 -10.20 10.03 20.05
C GLU A 481 -10.13 11.02 18.88
N ARG A 482 -9.91 12.29 19.17
CA ARG A 482 -9.67 13.34 18.19
C ARG A 482 -8.20 13.68 18.15
N VAL A 483 -7.55 13.37 17.03
CA VAL A 483 -6.14 13.72 16.82
C VAL A 483 -6.08 14.80 15.74
N ARG A 484 -5.98 16.06 16.17
CA ARG A 484 -5.96 17.23 15.27
C ARG A 484 -7.17 17.23 14.30
N TRP A 485 -6.95 16.84 13.05
CA TRP A 485 -7.97 16.86 11.97
C TRP A 485 -8.59 15.50 11.65
N TYR A 486 -8.19 14.42 12.32
CA TYR A 486 -8.76 13.08 12.09
C TYR A 486 -9.26 12.41 13.36
N ARG A 487 -10.11 11.43 13.20
CA ARG A 487 -10.60 10.56 14.30
C ARG A 487 -9.76 9.30 14.34
N SER A 488 -9.56 8.79 15.53
CA SER A 488 -8.98 7.47 15.81
C SER A 488 -9.82 6.73 16.85
N LEU A 489 -9.57 5.45 17.02
CA LEU A 489 -10.16 4.65 18.10
C LEU A 489 -9.07 4.10 18.99
N LEU A 490 -9.22 4.29 20.31
CA LEU A 490 -8.51 3.49 21.29
C LEU A 490 -9.34 2.22 21.57
N ALA A 491 -8.88 1.09 21.07
CA ALA A 491 -9.65 -0.15 21.10
C ALA A 491 -9.81 -0.70 22.51
N THR A 492 -11.02 -1.13 22.84
CA THR A 492 -11.34 -1.89 24.07
C THR A 492 -11.62 -3.35 23.75
N ALA A 493 -12.09 -3.65 22.55
CA ALA A 493 -12.30 -5.00 22.04
C ALA A 493 -12.11 -5.07 20.51
N ILE A 494 -11.69 -6.24 20.03
CA ILE A 494 -11.55 -6.54 18.60
C ILE A 494 -11.98 -8.00 18.36
N ARG A 495 -12.75 -8.23 17.30
CA ARG A 495 -13.19 -9.56 16.88
C ARG A 495 -13.41 -9.62 15.37
N ALA A 496 -13.39 -10.82 14.80
CA ALA A 496 -13.85 -11.02 13.42
C ALA A 496 -15.35 -10.70 13.32
N ALA A 497 -15.77 -10.10 12.22
CA ALA A 497 -17.19 -9.91 11.96
C ALA A 497 -17.84 -11.28 11.68
N PRO A 498 -18.98 -11.59 12.30
CA PRO A 498 -19.73 -12.82 12.01
C PRO A 498 -20.48 -12.63 10.68
N LEU A 499 -19.76 -12.76 9.57
CA LEU A 499 -20.32 -12.73 8.24
C LEU A 499 -20.43 -14.16 7.74
N ASP A 500 -21.58 -14.50 7.15
CA ASP A 500 -21.82 -15.83 6.63
C ASP A 500 -20.71 -16.23 5.64
N ARG A 501 -20.08 -17.38 5.87
CA ARG A 501 -18.97 -17.89 5.04
C ARG A 501 -19.37 -18.12 3.59
N ALA A 502 -20.65 -18.30 3.30
CA ALA A 502 -21.17 -18.46 1.96
C ALA A 502 -20.92 -17.23 1.05
N ALA A 503 -20.90 -16.02 1.64
CA ALA A 503 -20.63 -14.78 0.91
C ALA A 503 -19.14 -14.34 0.95
N THR A 504 -18.32 -14.93 1.84
CA THR A 504 -16.91 -14.54 2.05
C THR A 504 -15.90 -15.55 1.58
N GLY A 505 -16.34 -16.60 0.89
CA GLY A 505 -15.44 -17.61 0.34
C GLY A 505 -14.22 -17.02 -0.34
N THR A 506 -13.10 -16.99 0.38
CA THR A 506 -11.75 -16.76 -0.16
C THR A 506 -11.39 -15.34 -0.62
N LEU A 507 -12.00 -14.29 -0.07
CA LEU A 507 -11.73 -12.92 -0.56
C LEU A 507 -10.30 -12.41 -0.28
N LEU A 508 -9.57 -12.92 0.71
CA LEU A 508 -8.26 -12.37 1.06
C LEU A 508 -7.27 -13.38 1.69
N SER A 509 -7.40 -14.68 1.46
CA SER A 509 -6.40 -15.66 1.92
C SER A 509 -5.15 -15.76 1.04
N ALA A 510 -4.94 -14.81 0.15
CA ALA A 510 -3.79 -14.77 -0.75
C ALA A 510 -3.10 -13.40 -0.71
N SER A 511 -2.56 -13.02 0.46
CA SER A 511 -1.52 -11.98 0.58
C SER A 511 -0.27 -12.55 1.22
#